data_99dfb16a64afed2fa935752f9206b5f7
#
_entry.id   99dfb16a64afed2fa935752f9206b5f7
#
_cell.length_a   1.000
_cell.length_b   1.000
_cell.length_c   1.000
_cell.angle_alpha   90.00
_cell.angle_beta   90.00
_cell.angle_gamma   90.00
#
_symmetry.space_group_name_H-M   'P 1'
#
loop_
_entity.id
_entity.type
_entity.pdbx_description
1 polymer ?
#
loop_
_entity_poly.entity_id
_entity_poly.type
_entity_poly.pdbx_seq_one_letter_code
_entity_poly.pdbx_strand_id
1 'polypeptide(L)'
;MHHANLPSSNERFIMSATAQIHLTHLQRLEAEAIHIMREVVSEAQNPVMLYSVGKDSAVMLHLAMKAFYPAKPPFPLLHVDTGWKFKEMISFRDDLVAKLGLELLTHTNPEGLADGVGPFTHGSAVHTDIMKTQGLKQALDKYQFDAAFGGARRDEEKSRAKERIFSFRSAQHQWDPKNQRPELWSIYNVQKHEGESIRVFPLSNWTELDIWQYIHLEQIPIVPLYFAAERPVVERDGTLIMVDDDRMPLKDDEQPILKNVRFRTLGCYPLTGAVESTADTLQAIIQEMLLTRTSERQGRVIDHDQSASMEKKK
;
A
#
# COMPACT_ATOMS: atom_id res chain seq x y z
N MET A 1 -6.49 -58.94 38.95
CA MET A 1 -5.37 -58.01 38.88
C MET A 1 -5.13 -57.74 37.38
N HIS A 2 -5.67 -56.62 36.86
CA HIS A 2 -5.43 -56.20 35.46
C HIS A 2 -4.24 -55.23 35.46
N HIS A 3 -3.13 -55.71 34.93
CA HIS A 3 -2.00 -54.81 34.62
C HIS A 3 -2.35 -53.97 33.39
N ALA A 4 -2.58 -52.68 33.55
CA ALA A 4 -2.64 -51.72 32.45
C ALA A 4 -1.21 -51.52 31.92
N ASN A 5 -0.99 -51.97 30.66
CA ASN A 5 0.24 -51.67 29.92
C ASN A 5 0.32 -50.16 29.66
N LEU A 6 1.30 -49.49 30.28
CA LEU A 6 1.65 -48.10 29.91
C LEU A 6 2.37 -48.13 28.57
N PRO A 7 2.03 -47.21 27.63
CA PRO A 7 2.71 -47.15 26.34
C PRO A 7 4.20 -46.84 26.50
N SER A 8 5.03 -47.43 25.65
CA SER A 8 6.48 -47.27 25.67
C SER A 8 6.88 -45.81 25.46
N SER A 9 8.06 -45.42 25.97
CA SER A 9 8.60 -44.06 25.83
C SER A 9 8.72 -43.60 24.37
N ASN A 10 8.89 -44.50 23.40
CA ASN A 10 8.93 -44.22 21.97
C ASN A 10 7.56 -43.86 21.40
N GLU A 11 6.46 -44.49 21.89
CA GLU A 11 5.11 -44.12 21.39
C GLU A 11 4.67 -42.75 21.91
N ARG A 12 5.11 -42.32 23.08
CA ARG A 12 4.87 -40.96 23.57
C ARG A 12 5.62 -39.90 22.78
N PHE A 13 6.80 -40.21 22.26
CA PHE A 13 7.58 -39.27 21.42
C PHE A 13 6.97 -39.10 20.03
N ILE A 14 6.40 -40.16 19.46
CA ILE A 14 5.74 -40.09 18.13
C ILE A 14 4.38 -39.37 18.21
N MET A 15 3.61 -39.49 19.29
CA MET A 15 2.35 -38.78 19.47
C MET A 15 2.52 -37.27 19.72
N SER A 16 3.71 -36.82 20.19
CA SER A 16 4.03 -35.40 20.40
C SER A 16 4.49 -34.68 19.14
N ALA A 17 4.85 -35.38 18.05
CA ALA A 17 5.47 -34.81 16.85
C ALA A 17 4.48 -34.43 15.74
N THR A 18 3.18 -34.65 15.91
CA THR A 18 2.17 -34.42 14.85
C THR A 18 1.05 -33.45 15.22
N ALA A 19 1.27 -32.53 16.14
CA ALA A 19 0.44 -31.33 16.16
C ALA A 19 0.82 -30.49 14.94
N GLN A 20 0.23 -30.77 13.78
CA GLN A 20 0.31 -29.89 12.64
C GLN A 20 -0.20 -28.53 13.10
N ILE A 21 0.71 -27.55 13.22
CA ILE A 21 0.33 -26.17 13.48
C ILE A 21 -0.41 -25.69 12.23
N HIS A 22 -1.74 -25.72 12.28
CA HIS A 22 -2.57 -25.18 11.23
C HIS A 22 -2.61 -23.65 11.38
N LEU A 23 -1.77 -22.96 10.60
CA LEU A 23 -1.84 -21.50 10.50
C LEU A 23 -3.19 -21.07 9.94
N THR A 24 -3.79 -20.03 10.51
CA THR A 24 -4.95 -19.37 9.92
C THR A 24 -4.57 -18.73 8.58
N HIS A 25 -5.57 -18.32 7.81
CA HIS A 25 -5.33 -17.64 6.54
C HIS A 25 -4.44 -16.39 6.71
N LEU A 26 -4.77 -15.50 7.66
CA LEU A 26 -3.99 -14.29 7.92
C LEU A 26 -2.57 -14.60 8.42
N GLN A 27 -2.40 -15.63 9.26
CA GLN A 27 -1.06 -16.03 9.70
C GLN A 27 -0.18 -16.57 8.56
N ARG A 28 -0.78 -17.22 7.56
CA ARG A 28 -0.04 -17.64 6.34
C ARG A 28 0.38 -16.45 5.50
N LEU A 29 -0.52 -15.49 5.29
CA LEU A 29 -0.21 -14.25 4.56
C LEU A 29 0.87 -13.43 5.28
N GLU A 30 0.79 -13.32 6.61
CA GLU A 30 1.81 -12.68 7.43
C GLU A 30 3.17 -13.36 7.27
N ALA A 31 3.21 -14.68 7.42
CA ALA A 31 4.46 -15.46 7.32
C ALA A 31 5.09 -15.32 5.93
N GLU A 32 4.29 -15.34 4.85
CA GLU A 32 4.76 -15.11 3.49
C GLU A 32 5.34 -13.71 3.33
N ALA A 33 4.63 -12.67 3.77
CA ALA A 33 5.09 -11.29 3.66
C ALA A 33 6.39 -11.04 4.43
N ILE A 34 6.50 -11.58 5.64
CA ILE A 34 7.74 -11.52 6.45
C ILE A 34 8.89 -12.24 5.76
N HIS A 35 8.65 -13.43 5.21
CA HIS A 35 9.65 -14.17 4.45
C HIS A 35 10.15 -13.36 3.25
N ILE A 36 9.25 -12.81 2.43
CA ILE A 36 9.59 -11.96 1.28
C ILE A 36 10.48 -10.78 1.71
N MET A 37 10.14 -10.08 2.80
CA MET A 37 10.91 -8.93 3.26
C MET A 37 12.33 -9.33 3.69
N ARG A 38 12.47 -10.46 4.38
CA ARG A 38 13.78 -10.99 4.82
C ARG A 38 14.64 -11.43 3.65
N GLU A 39 14.05 -12.11 2.66
CA GLU A 39 14.75 -12.51 1.43
C GLU A 39 15.32 -11.29 0.69
N VAL A 40 14.53 -10.23 0.54
CA VAL A 40 15.00 -9.00 -0.12
C VAL A 40 16.15 -8.36 0.63
N VAL A 41 16.04 -8.25 1.96
CA VAL A 41 17.09 -7.62 2.78
C VAL A 41 18.40 -8.42 2.77
N SER A 42 18.32 -9.75 2.61
CA SER A 42 19.53 -10.59 2.52
C SER A 42 20.31 -10.39 1.23
N GLU A 43 19.67 -9.95 0.14
CA GLU A 43 20.23 -9.89 -1.20
C GLU A 43 20.38 -8.46 -1.75
N ALA A 44 19.51 -7.53 -1.31
CA ALA A 44 19.56 -6.15 -1.75
C ALA A 44 20.65 -5.36 -1.02
N GLN A 45 21.35 -4.49 -1.73
CA GLN A 45 22.40 -3.65 -1.15
C GLN A 45 21.81 -2.42 -0.48
N ASN A 46 20.75 -1.86 -1.05
CA ASN A 46 20.14 -0.61 -0.57
C ASN A 46 18.60 -0.66 -0.75
N PRO A 47 17.89 -1.45 0.08
CA PRO A 47 16.45 -1.53 0.00
C PRO A 47 15.77 -0.30 0.60
N VAL A 48 14.53 -0.02 0.16
CA VAL A 48 13.67 1.06 0.67
C VAL A 48 12.23 0.61 0.76
N MET A 49 11.45 1.12 1.70
CA MET A 49 10.02 0.90 1.74
C MET A 49 9.24 2.15 1.33
N LEU A 50 8.43 2.03 0.26
CA LEU A 50 7.55 3.10 -0.17
C LEU A 50 6.41 3.28 0.85
N TYR A 51 6.36 4.45 1.47
CA TYR A 51 5.38 4.76 2.51
C TYR A 51 4.39 5.83 2.04
N SER A 52 3.25 5.39 1.49
CA SER A 52 2.20 6.26 0.97
C SER A 52 1.22 6.76 2.03
N VAL A 53 1.37 6.32 3.28
CA VAL A 53 0.47 6.60 4.42
C VAL A 53 -0.94 5.98 4.25
N GLY A 54 -1.14 5.14 3.23
CA GLY A 54 -2.38 4.38 3.04
C GLY A 54 -2.44 3.10 3.91
N LYS A 55 -3.61 2.47 3.97
CA LYS A 55 -3.84 1.25 4.75
C LYS A 55 -2.86 0.11 4.42
N ASP A 56 -2.58 -0.08 3.13
CA ASP A 56 -1.67 -1.12 2.65
C ASP A 56 -0.22 -0.85 3.10
N SER A 57 0.24 0.40 3.01
CA SER A 57 1.57 0.77 3.50
C SER A 57 1.66 0.75 5.03
N ALA A 58 0.56 0.96 5.76
CA ALA A 58 0.52 0.79 7.21
C ALA A 58 0.69 -0.69 7.61
N VAL A 59 -0.03 -1.61 6.94
CA VAL A 59 0.15 -3.06 7.12
C VAL A 59 1.57 -3.49 6.77
N MET A 60 2.10 -3.01 5.65
CA MET A 60 3.47 -3.32 5.23
C MET A 60 4.52 -2.84 6.23
N LEU A 61 4.35 -1.65 6.82
CA LEU A 61 5.22 -1.15 7.88
C LEU A 61 5.14 -2.01 9.15
N HIS A 62 3.93 -2.41 9.56
CA HIS A 62 3.74 -3.29 10.70
C HIS A 62 4.43 -4.65 10.49
N LEU A 63 4.28 -5.24 9.31
CA LEU A 63 4.95 -6.49 8.93
C LEU A 63 6.47 -6.34 8.92
N ALA A 64 7.01 -5.21 8.44
CA ALA A 64 8.43 -4.92 8.49
C ALA A 64 8.94 -4.84 9.94
N MET A 65 8.20 -4.17 10.82
CA MET A 65 8.55 -4.14 12.25
C MET A 65 8.56 -5.54 12.87
N LYS A 66 7.60 -6.41 12.52
CA LYS A 66 7.57 -7.82 12.97
C LYS A 66 8.73 -8.63 12.36
N ALA A 67 9.02 -8.42 11.08
CA ALA A 67 10.05 -9.17 10.35
C ALA A 67 11.46 -9.04 10.97
N PHE A 68 11.76 -7.85 11.51
CA PHE A 68 13.09 -7.54 12.02
C PHE A 68 13.15 -7.36 13.55
N TYR A 69 12.02 -7.61 14.25
CA TYR A 69 12.00 -7.54 15.72
C TYR A 69 13.09 -8.44 16.36
N PRO A 70 13.83 -7.97 17.39
CA PRO A 70 13.66 -6.72 18.13
C PRO A 70 14.36 -5.49 17.52
N ALA A 71 15.09 -5.65 16.41
CA ALA A 71 15.68 -4.55 15.70
C ALA A 71 14.63 -3.77 14.88
N LYS A 72 14.99 -2.57 14.42
CA LYS A 72 14.20 -1.83 13.44
C LYS A 72 14.42 -2.40 12.04
N PRO A 73 13.49 -2.19 11.08
CA PRO A 73 13.72 -2.50 9.68
C PRO A 73 15.04 -1.87 9.19
N PRO A 74 15.92 -2.62 8.52
CA PRO A 74 17.23 -2.13 8.10
C PRO A 74 17.17 -1.36 6.77
N PHE A 75 16.13 -0.54 6.61
CA PHE A 75 15.90 0.30 5.44
C PHE A 75 15.04 1.51 5.81
N PRO A 76 15.22 2.65 5.12
CA PRO A 76 14.39 3.83 5.34
C PRO A 76 13.00 3.69 4.72
N LEU A 77 12.10 4.56 5.17
CA LEU A 77 10.82 4.82 4.50
C LEU A 77 11.01 5.91 3.46
N LEU A 78 10.37 5.77 2.29
CA LEU A 78 10.36 6.81 1.25
C LEU A 78 8.92 7.27 1.00
N HIS A 79 8.66 8.54 1.26
CA HIS A 79 7.43 9.22 0.90
C HIS A 79 7.64 10.10 -0.32
N VAL A 80 6.92 9.83 -1.42
CA VAL A 80 6.88 10.74 -2.57
C VAL A 80 5.77 11.75 -2.34
N ASP A 81 6.17 12.97 -2.04
CA ASP A 81 5.25 14.07 -1.83
C ASP A 81 4.92 14.75 -3.16
N THR A 82 3.64 14.81 -3.47
CA THR A 82 3.13 15.44 -4.69
C THR A 82 2.67 16.89 -4.47
N GLY A 83 2.84 17.43 -3.26
CA GLY A 83 2.32 18.72 -2.84
C GLY A 83 0.80 18.74 -2.58
N TRP A 84 0.10 17.64 -2.85
CA TRP A 84 -1.37 17.55 -2.81
C TRP A 84 -1.85 16.40 -1.90
N LYS A 85 -1.21 16.21 -0.75
CA LYS A 85 -1.68 15.26 0.26
C LYS A 85 -2.65 15.94 1.21
N PHE A 86 -3.57 15.14 1.82
CA PHE A 86 -4.39 15.61 2.93
C PHE A 86 -3.51 16.01 4.11
N LYS A 87 -3.88 17.08 4.81
CA LYS A 87 -3.15 17.53 6.01
C LYS A 87 -3.09 16.45 7.09
N GLU A 88 -4.22 15.74 7.31
CA GLU A 88 -4.26 14.63 8.26
C GLU A 88 -3.28 13.50 7.92
N MET A 89 -3.04 13.23 6.62
CA MET A 89 -2.04 12.22 6.22
C MET A 89 -0.63 12.64 6.61
N ILE A 90 -0.28 13.90 6.40
CA ILE A 90 1.07 14.42 6.70
C ILE A 90 1.31 14.40 8.20
N SER A 91 0.37 14.93 8.99
CA SER A 91 0.48 14.92 10.45
C SER A 91 0.61 13.50 11.01
N PHE A 92 -0.29 12.60 10.59
CA PHE A 92 -0.24 11.19 11.00
C PHE A 92 1.08 10.51 10.64
N ARG A 93 1.60 10.75 9.43
CA ARG A 93 2.88 10.21 8.96
C ARG A 93 4.02 10.63 9.89
N ASP A 94 4.12 11.93 10.16
CA ASP A 94 5.23 12.50 10.91
C ASP A 94 5.19 12.04 12.37
N ASP A 95 4.00 12.03 12.99
CA ASP A 95 3.79 11.54 14.36
C ASP A 95 4.14 10.04 14.49
N LEU A 96 3.68 9.20 13.55
CA LEU A 96 3.94 7.76 13.59
C LEU A 96 5.42 7.45 13.40
N VAL A 97 6.06 8.08 12.42
CA VAL A 97 7.49 7.87 12.13
C VAL A 97 8.34 8.30 13.32
N ALA A 98 8.05 9.46 13.92
CA ALA A 98 8.72 9.94 15.13
C ALA A 98 8.53 8.98 16.31
N LYS A 99 7.30 8.51 16.54
CA LYS A 99 6.98 7.54 17.61
C LYS A 99 7.73 6.23 17.45
N LEU A 100 7.87 5.72 16.23
CA LEU A 100 8.60 4.48 15.94
C LEU A 100 10.11 4.70 15.84
N GLY A 101 10.55 5.95 15.74
CA GLY A 101 11.96 6.33 15.59
C GLY A 101 12.58 5.78 14.32
N LEU A 102 11.83 5.79 13.21
CA LEU A 102 12.25 5.32 11.89
C LEU A 102 12.84 6.48 11.07
N GLU A 103 13.64 6.13 10.07
CA GLU A 103 14.11 7.10 9.08
C GLU A 103 13.06 7.29 8.00
N LEU A 104 12.69 8.55 7.74
CA LEU A 104 11.78 8.93 6.66
C LEU A 104 12.47 9.88 5.69
N LEU A 105 12.56 9.44 4.44
CA LEU A 105 12.99 10.26 3.32
C LEU A 105 11.74 10.78 2.60
N THR A 106 11.68 12.10 2.43
CA THR A 106 10.61 12.72 1.63
C THR A 106 11.22 13.29 0.36
N HIS A 107 10.61 12.97 -0.77
CA HIS A 107 11.03 13.45 -2.08
C HIS A 107 9.86 14.09 -2.84
N THR A 108 10.06 15.30 -3.30
CA THR A 108 9.16 16.01 -4.23
C THR A 108 9.90 16.22 -5.53
N ASN A 109 9.23 16.04 -6.68
CA ASN A 109 9.85 16.34 -7.97
C ASN A 109 10.18 17.84 -8.06
N PRO A 110 11.47 18.25 -8.10
CA PRO A 110 11.83 19.66 -8.06
C PRO A 110 11.45 20.41 -9.32
N GLU A 111 11.48 19.76 -10.47
CA GLU A 111 11.09 20.35 -11.76
C GLU A 111 9.58 20.59 -11.79
N GLY A 112 8.79 19.58 -11.44
CA GLY A 112 7.34 19.73 -11.37
C GLY A 112 6.89 20.74 -10.32
N LEU A 113 7.65 20.92 -9.23
CA LEU A 113 7.39 21.97 -8.25
C LEU A 113 7.70 23.37 -8.81
N ALA A 114 8.83 23.53 -9.52
CA ALA A 114 9.22 24.79 -10.15
C ALA A 114 8.22 25.22 -11.25
N ASP A 115 7.69 24.26 -11.99
CA ASP A 115 6.70 24.48 -13.05
C ASP A 115 5.26 24.64 -12.50
N GLY A 116 5.06 24.56 -11.18
CA GLY A 116 3.74 24.68 -10.55
C GLY A 116 2.76 23.58 -10.96
N VAL A 117 3.26 22.36 -11.19
CA VAL A 117 2.45 21.23 -11.64
C VAL A 117 1.45 20.81 -10.56
N GLY A 118 0.17 21.03 -10.84
CA GLY A 118 -0.94 20.72 -9.94
C GLY A 118 -2.10 20.03 -10.65
N PRO A 119 -3.01 19.38 -9.90
CA PRO A 119 -4.15 18.67 -10.47
C PRO A 119 -5.16 19.59 -11.18
N PHE A 120 -5.24 20.84 -10.75
CA PHE A 120 -6.14 21.84 -11.35
C PHE A 120 -5.50 22.63 -12.49
N THR A 121 -4.18 22.76 -12.49
CA THR A 121 -3.45 23.50 -13.54
C THR A 121 -3.08 22.64 -14.74
N HIS A 122 -2.76 21.36 -14.51
CA HIS A 122 -2.25 20.44 -15.54
C HIS A 122 -3.11 19.18 -15.73
N GLY A 123 -4.16 19.02 -14.91
CA GLY A 123 -5.02 17.83 -14.89
C GLY A 123 -4.42 16.64 -14.14
N SER A 124 -5.29 15.66 -13.85
CA SER A 124 -4.98 14.52 -13.00
C SER A 124 -3.85 13.64 -13.56
N ALA A 125 -3.88 13.37 -14.85
CA ALA A 125 -2.92 12.48 -15.54
C ALA A 125 -1.50 13.06 -15.53
N VAL A 126 -1.34 14.32 -15.94
CA VAL A 126 -0.03 15.01 -16.00
C VAL A 126 0.54 15.18 -14.60
N HIS A 127 -0.29 15.65 -13.64
CA HIS A 127 0.12 15.77 -12.25
C HIS A 127 0.59 14.44 -11.68
N THR A 128 -0.13 13.34 -11.92
CA THR A 128 0.25 12.01 -11.42
C THR A 128 1.53 11.52 -12.08
N ASP A 129 1.70 11.72 -13.39
CA ASP A 129 2.92 11.29 -14.05
C ASP A 129 4.14 12.06 -13.54
N ILE A 130 4.10 13.40 -13.56
CA ILE A 130 5.23 14.24 -13.18
C ILE A 130 5.52 14.14 -11.68
N MET A 131 4.53 14.41 -10.83
CA MET A 131 4.78 14.56 -9.40
C MET A 131 4.93 13.21 -8.67
N LYS A 132 4.26 12.15 -9.16
CA LYS A 132 4.30 10.84 -8.51
C LYS A 132 5.23 9.87 -9.24
N THR A 133 5.03 9.63 -10.56
CA THR A 133 5.77 8.60 -11.29
C THR A 133 7.22 9.01 -11.52
N GLN A 134 7.44 10.21 -12.06
CA GLN A 134 8.79 10.74 -12.28
C GLN A 134 9.46 11.05 -10.93
N GLY A 135 8.73 11.65 -9.96
CA GLY A 135 9.25 11.87 -8.61
C GLY A 135 9.74 10.59 -7.93
N LEU A 136 9.03 9.47 -8.10
CA LEU A 136 9.49 8.19 -7.57
C LEU A 136 10.79 7.72 -8.25
N LYS A 137 10.87 7.81 -9.60
CA LYS A 137 12.10 7.43 -10.33
C LYS A 137 13.28 8.28 -9.88
N GLN A 138 13.11 9.60 -9.80
CA GLN A 138 14.13 10.53 -9.32
C GLN A 138 14.62 10.16 -7.90
N ALA A 139 13.70 9.82 -6.99
CA ALA A 139 14.08 9.43 -5.63
C ALA A 139 14.90 8.14 -5.62
N LEU A 140 14.50 7.13 -6.39
CA LEU A 140 15.21 5.87 -6.45
C LEU A 140 16.62 6.03 -7.02
N ASP A 141 16.77 6.84 -8.06
CA ASP A 141 18.07 7.13 -8.68
C ASP A 141 18.94 7.99 -7.76
N LYS A 142 18.37 9.03 -7.14
CA LYS A 142 19.08 9.92 -6.22
C LYS A 142 19.69 9.18 -5.04
N TYR A 143 18.94 8.26 -4.46
CA TYR A 143 19.38 7.50 -3.29
C TYR A 143 19.97 6.13 -3.65
N GLN A 144 20.06 5.79 -4.94
CA GLN A 144 20.61 4.53 -5.46
C GLN A 144 19.91 3.29 -4.85
N PHE A 145 18.58 3.33 -4.69
CA PHE A 145 17.83 2.20 -4.19
C PHE A 145 17.72 1.10 -5.24
N ASP A 146 18.11 -0.10 -4.87
CA ASP A 146 18.10 -1.28 -5.73
C ASP A 146 16.90 -2.21 -5.53
N ALA A 147 16.22 -2.10 -4.39
CA ALA A 147 14.96 -2.79 -4.11
C ALA A 147 13.97 -1.84 -3.42
N ALA A 148 12.71 -1.82 -3.88
CA ALA A 148 11.68 -0.98 -3.30
C ALA A 148 10.41 -1.77 -2.98
N PHE A 149 10.08 -1.90 -1.70
CA PHE A 149 8.83 -2.50 -1.24
C PHE A 149 7.65 -1.59 -1.54
N GLY A 150 6.60 -2.15 -2.12
CA GLY A 150 5.36 -1.47 -2.46
C GLY A 150 4.13 -2.23 -2.00
N GLY A 151 3.08 -1.52 -1.59
CA GLY A 151 1.85 -2.11 -1.04
C GLY A 151 0.83 -2.55 -2.09
N ALA A 152 1.23 -2.79 -3.35
CA ALA A 152 0.31 -3.22 -4.39
C ALA A 152 -0.18 -4.66 -4.18
N ARG A 153 -1.48 -4.89 -4.44
CA ARG A 153 -2.12 -6.20 -4.35
C ARG A 153 -2.70 -6.62 -5.70
N ARG A 154 -2.78 -7.92 -5.95
CA ARG A 154 -3.33 -8.47 -7.21
C ARG A 154 -4.83 -8.22 -7.37
N ASP A 155 -5.57 -8.08 -6.27
CA ASP A 155 -7.01 -7.85 -6.30
C ASP A 155 -7.41 -6.40 -6.60
N GLU A 156 -6.47 -5.44 -6.53
CA GLU A 156 -6.77 -4.02 -6.77
C GLU A 156 -7.27 -3.76 -8.20
N GLU A 157 -6.57 -4.35 -9.18
CA GLU A 157 -6.88 -4.16 -10.60
C GLU A 157 -6.21 -5.23 -11.48
N LYS A 158 -6.73 -5.41 -12.71
CA LYS A 158 -6.23 -6.41 -13.66
C LYS A 158 -4.75 -6.24 -14.04
N SER A 159 -4.24 -5.01 -14.08
CA SER A 159 -2.83 -4.75 -14.38
C SER A 159 -1.92 -5.27 -13.26
N ARG A 160 -2.32 -5.10 -12.00
CA ARG A 160 -1.61 -5.60 -10.83
C ARG A 160 -1.59 -7.11 -10.75
N ALA A 161 -2.64 -7.79 -11.21
CA ALA A 161 -2.68 -9.24 -11.25
C ALA A 161 -1.62 -9.86 -12.18
N LYS A 162 -1.07 -9.09 -13.13
CA LYS A 162 -0.01 -9.53 -14.03
C LYS A 162 1.40 -9.34 -13.46
N GLU A 163 1.58 -8.43 -12.51
CA GLU A 163 2.86 -8.25 -11.82
C GLU A 163 3.11 -9.43 -10.87
N ARG A 164 4.38 -9.80 -10.77
CA ARG A 164 4.83 -10.80 -9.80
C ARG A 164 5.12 -10.15 -8.47
N ILE A 165 5.38 -10.94 -7.43
CA ILE A 165 5.85 -10.45 -6.14
C ILE A 165 7.16 -9.68 -6.32
N PHE A 166 8.06 -10.20 -7.16
CA PHE A 166 9.31 -9.55 -7.56
C PHE A 166 9.21 -9.06 -9.00
N SER A 167 9.06 -7.76 -9.18
CA SER A 167 8.93 -7.12 -10.49
C SER A 167 10.24 -6.43 -10.86
N PHE A 168 11.01 -7.08 -11.74
CA PHE A 168 12.30 -6.58 -12.22
C PHE A 168 12.11 -5.39 -13.15
N ARG A 169 12.96 -4.38 -12.98
CA ARG A 169 12.96 -3.13 -13.73
C ARG A 169 14.32 -2.91 -14.35
N SER A 170 14.33 -2.48 -15.60
CA SER A 170 15.56 -2.04 -16.25
C SER A 170 16.14 -0.78 -15.59
N ALA A 171 17.33 -0.36 -16.02
CA ALA A 171 17.96 0.90 -15.62
C ALA A 171 17.08 2.14 -15.91
N GLN A 172 16.14 2.05 -16.83
CA GLN A 172 15.15 3.12 -17.13
C GLN A 172 13.84 2.93 -16.36
N HIS A 173 13.83 2.06 -15.32
CA HIS A 173 12.63 1.70 -14.53
C HIS A 173 11.49 1.06 -15.33
N GLN A 174 11.78 0.50 -16.51
CA GLN A 174 10.79 -0.17 -17.36
C GLN A 174 10.55 -1.59 -16.90
N TRP A 175 9.29 -1.99 -16.89
CA TRP A 175 8.88 -3.36 -16.63
C TRP A 175 8.70 -4.11 -17.94
N ASP A 176 9.42 -5.24 -18.07
CA ASP A 176 9.24 -6.17 -19.18
C ASP A 176 8.54 -7.44 -18.68
N PRO A 177 7.23 -7.63 -19.01
CA PRO A 177 6.48 -8.79 -18.55
C PRO A 177 6.98 -10.12 -19.10
N LYS A 178 7.75 -10.11 -20.19
CA LYS A 178 8.28 -11.33 -20.82
C LYS A 178 9.52 -11.86 -20.11
N ASN A 179 10.29 -10.99 -19.48
CA ASN A 179 11.55 -11.32 -18.82
C ASN A 179 11.45 -11.37 -17.30
N GLN A 180 10.24 -11.59 -16.75
CA GLN A 180 10.05 -11.80 -15.32
C GLN A 180 10.37 -13.25 -14.94
N ARG A 181 10.98 -13.42 -13.75
CA ARG A 181 11.35 -14.74 -13.24
C ARG A 181 10.12 -15.49 -12.70
N PRO A 182 10.05 -16.82 -12.86
CA PRO A 182 8.99 -17.61 -12.25
C PRO A 182 9.14 -17.64 -10.71
N GLU A 183 8.01 -17.66 -10.01
CA GLU A 183 7.92 -17.70 -8.53
C GLU A 183 7.21 -18.98 -8.09
N LEU A 184 7.68 -20.13 -8.61
CA LEU A 184 7.11 -21.43 -8.29
C LEU A 184 7.47 -21.83 -6.85
N TRP A 185 6.51 -22.40 -6.12
CA TRP A 185 6.66 -22.90 -4.76
C TRP A 185 7.19 -21.87 -3.75
N SER A 186 6.91 -20.58 -3.96
CA SER A 186 7.39 -19.48 -3.14
C SER A 186 8.94 -19.43 -3.03
N ILE A 187 9.62 -19.90 -4.06
CA ILE A 187 11.07 -19.76 -4.20
C ILE A 187 11.34 -18.47 -4.97
N TYR A 188 12.01 -17.55 -4.31
CA TYR A 188 12.31 -16.23 -4.86
C TYR A 188 13.78 -16.14 -5.29
N ASN A 189 14.01 -15.54 -6.44
CA ASN A 189 15.35 -15.21 -6.89
C ASN A 189 15.44 -13.69 -7.08
N VAL A 190 16.04 -13.02 -6.11
CA VAL A 190 16.23 -11.57 -6.08
C VAL A 190 17.51 -11.09 -6.73
N GLN A 191 18.35 -12.01 -7.25
CA GLN A 191 19.57 -11.66 -7.97
C GLN A 191 19.24 -10.78 -9.19
N LYS A 192 19.91 -9.66 -9.32
CA LYS A 192 19.72 -8.69 -10.40
C LYS A 192 21.01 -8.43 -11.16
N HIS A 193 20.88 -7.93 -12.38
CA HIS A 193 22.02 -7.44 -13.16
C HIS A 193 22.37 -6.00 -12.77
N GLU A 194 23.56 -5.58 -13.13
CA GLU A 194 23.99 -4.19 -12.92
C GLU A 194 23.02 -3.21 -13.60
N GLY A 195 22.62 -2.16 -12.87
CA GLY A 195 21.64 -1.18 -13.33
C GLY A 195 20.17 -1.60 -13.20
N GLU A 196 19.86 -2.85 -12.88
CA GLU A 196 18.48 -3.28 -12.61
C GLU A 196 18.06 -2.94 -11.18
N SER A 197 16.76 -2.72 -10.99
CA SER A 197 16.13 -2.59 -9.69
C SER A 197 14.90 -3.51 -9.58
N ILE A 198 14.47 -3.79 -8.34
CA ILE A 198 13.33 -4.67 -8.10
C ILE A 198 12.24 -3.91 -7.36
N ARG A 199 11.00 -3.97 -7.86
CA ARG A 199 9.81 -3.65 -7.08
C ARG A 199 9.33 -4.91 -6.40
N VAL A 200 9.13 -4.85 -5.08
CA VAL A 200 8.73 -5.99 -4.27
C VAL A 200 7.35 -5.74 -3.68
N PHE A 201 6.44 -6.70 -3.84
CA PHE A 201 5.05 -6.58 -3.40
C PHE A 201 4.70 -7.64 -2.35
N PRO A 202 5.07 -7.46 -1.07
CA PRO A 202 4.84 -8.45 -0.02
C PRO A 202 3.35 -8.73 0.22
N LEU A 203 2.49 -7.79 -0.13
CA LEU A 203 1.03 -7.89 0.01
C LEU A 203 0.33 -8.41 -1.25
N SER A 204 1.07 -8.90 -2.25
CA SER A 204 0.52 -9.28 -3.57
C SER A 204 -0.65 -10.25 -3.49
N ASN A 205 -0.61 -11.20 -2.55
CA ASN A 205 -1.63 -12.24 -2.38
C ASN A 205 -2.75 -11.86 -1.39
N TRP A 206 -2.70 -10.67 -0.80
CA TRP A 206 -3.69 -10.16 0.14
C TRP A 206 -4.88 -9.55 -0.61
N THR A 207 -6.09 -9.75 -0.10
CA THR A 207 -7.29 -9.01 -0.53
C THR A 207 -7.49 -7.73 0.30
N GLU A 208 -8.36 -6.82 -0.17
CA GLU A 208 -8.72 -5.64 0.62
C GLU A 208 -9.33 -6.04 1.97
N LEU A 209 -10.13 -7.11 1.99
CA LEU A 209 -10.72 -7.63 3.23
C LEU A 209 -9.65 -8.16 4.19
N ASP A 210 -8.64 -8.88 3.69
CA ASP A 210 -7.51 -9.35 4.51
C ASP A 210 -6.77 -8.17 5.17
N ILE A 211 -6.55 -7.08 4.43
CA ILE A 211 -5.93 -5.86 4.95
C ILE A 211 -6.74 -5.30 6.12
N TRP A 212 -8.07 -5.14 5.97
CA TRP A 212 -8.92 -4.60 7.03
C TRP A 212 -9.01 -5.53 8.24
N GLN A 213 -9.13 -6.84 8.02
CA GLN A 213 -9.15 -7.83 9.09
C GLN A 213 -7.83 -7.85 9.87
N TYR A 214 -6.69 -7.74 9.16
CA TYR A 214 -5.38 -7.71 9.78
C TYR A 214 -5.14 -6.42 10.56
N ILE A 215 -5.55 -5.26 10.03
CA ILE A 215 -5.52 -3.98 10.74
C ILE A 215 -6.31 -4.09 12.05
N HIS A 216 -7.50 -4.72 12.01
CA HIS A 216 -8.32 -4.91 13.20
C HIS A 216 -7.69 -5.88 14.20
N LEU A 217 -7.17 -7.00 13.73
CA LEU A 217 -6.55 -8.03 14.57
C LEU A 217 -5.30 -7.52 15.31
N GLU A 218 -4.42 -6.84 14.57
CA GLU A 218 -3.13 -6.35 15.07
C GLU A 218 -3.22 -4.92 15.63
N GLN A 219 -4.41 -4.29 15.62
CA GLN A 219 -4.64 -2.92 16.09
C GLN A 219 -3.67 -1.91 15.45
N ILE A 220 -3.47 -2.04 14.12
CA ILE A 220 -2.55 -1.19 13.38
C ILE A 220 -3.10 0.23 13.29
N PRO A 221 -2.33 1.26 13.68
CA PRO A 221 -2.76 2.63 13.54
C PRO A 221 -2.85 3.03 12.07
N ILE A 222 -3.97 3.66 11.70
CA ILE A 222 -4.24 4.17 10.35
C ILE A 222 -4.77 5.60 10.40
N VAL A 223 -4.68 6.29 9.26
CA VAL A 223 -5.16 7.68 9.15
C VAL A 223 -6.65 7.78 9.46
N PRO A 224 -7.10 8.77 10.24
CA PRO A 224 -8.52 8.95 10.59
C PRO A 224 -9.46 9.13 9.38
N LEU A 225 -8.94 9.52 8.22
CA LEU A 225 -9.71 9.64 6.98
C LEU A 225 -10.39 8.35 6.52
N TYR A 226 -9.96 7.20 7.00
CA TYR A 226 -10.61 5.91 6.72
C TYR A 226 -11.91 5.70 7.49
N PHE A 227 -12.13 6.44 8.58
CA PHE A 227 -13.33 6.38 9.39
C PHE A 227 -14.33 7.46 8.96
N ALA A 228 -15.62 7.13 9.02
CA ALA A 228 -16.67 8.07 8.72
C ALA A 228 -16.69 9.22 9.72
N ALA A 229 -16.77 10.44 9.20
CA ALA A 229 -16.90 11.67 9.97
C ALA A 229 -17.58 12.74 9.12
N GLU A 230 -18.16 13.76 9.77
CA GLU A 230 -18.65 14.95 9.08
C GLU A 230 -17.48 15.73 8.49
N ARG A 231 -17.49 15.89 7.15
CA ARG A 231 -16.44 16.59 6.41
C ARG A 231 -17.05 17.52 5.37
N PRO A 232 -16.43 18.68 5.11
CA PRO A 232 -16.87 19.56 4.03
C PRO A 232 -16.52 18.91 2.67
N VAL A 233 -17.52 18.70 1.83
CA VAL A 233 -17.37 18.11 0.51
C VAL A 233 -18.08 18.93 -0.55
N VAL A 234 -17.59 18.90 -1.77
CA VAL A 234 -18.28 19.31 -2.99
C VAL A 234 -18.47 18.11 -3.89
N GLU A 235 -19.51 18.15 -4.72
CA GLU A 235 -19.77 17.09 -5.69
C GLU A 235 -19.32 17.54 -7.08
N ARG A 236 -18.43 16.79 -7.70
CA ARG A 236 -17.97 17.00 -9.08
C ARG A 236 -18.09 15.68 -9.85
N ASP A 237 -18.83 15.71 -10.95
CA ASP A 237 -19.03 14.55 -11.82
C ASP A 237 -19.47 13.28 -11.05
N GLY A 238 -20.37 13.44 -10.08
CA GLY A 238 -20.89 12.35 -9.24
C GLY A 238 -19.88 11.84 -8.20
N THR A 239 -18.76 12.53 -8.00
CA THR A 239 -17.75 12.20 -7.01
C THR A 239 -17.72 13.23 -5.88
N LEU A 240 -17.79 12.77 -4.64
CA LEU A 240 -17.63 13.63 -3.47
C LEU A 240 -16.14 13.91 -3.23
N ILE A 241 -15.75 15.17 -3.32
CA ILE A 241 -14.38 15.63 -3.10
C ILE A 241 -14.36 16.45 -1.81
N MET A 242 -13.56 16.03 -0.84
CA MET A 242 -13.38 16.77 0.41
C MET A 242 -12.62 18.07 0.14
N VAL A 243 -13.09 19.14 0.75
CA VAL A 243 -12.40 20.42 0.76
C VAL A 243 -11.48 20.46 1.97
N ASP A 244 -10.21 20.11 1.77
CA ASP A 244 -9.21 19.98 2.84
C ASP A 244 -8.60 21.34 3.23
N ASP A 245 -8.40 22.22 2.22
CA ASP A 245 -7.86 23.56 2.40
C ASP A 245 -8.03 24.45 1.17
N ASP A 246 -7.47 25.66 1.23
CA ASP A 246 -7.59 26.74 0.24
C ASP A 246 -6.88 26.45 -1.10
N ARG A 247 -6.08 25.36 -1.18
CA ARG A 247 -5.45 24.96 -2.45
C ARG A 247 -6.48 24.50 -3.49
N MET A 248 -7.66 24.09 -3.05
CA MET A 248 -8.73 23.67 -3.95
C MET A 248 -9.56 24.89 -4.40
N PRO A 249 -9.50 25.28 -5.68
CA PRO A 249 -10.36 26.32 -6.19
C PRO A 249 -11.81 25.82 -6.24
N LEU A 250 -12.71 26.54 -5.59
CA LEU A 250 -14.15 26.33 -5.69
C LEU A 250 -14.67 27.09 -6.92
N LYS A 251 -15.67 26.53 -7.60
CA LYS A 251 -16.41 27.24 -8.65
C LYS A 251 -17.37 28.25 -8.00
N ASP A 252 -17.81 29.25 -8.75
CA ASP A 252 -18.66 30.33 -8.25
C ASP A 252 -20.00 29.82 -7.68
N ASP A 253 -20.48 28.69 -8.17
CA ASP A 253 -21.73 28.03 -7.74
C ASP A 253 -21.51 26.90 -6.72
N GLU A 254 -20.25 26.58 -6.37
CA GLU A 254 -19.94 25.53 -5.40
C GLU A 254 -19.91 26.06 -3.97
N GLN A 255 -20.70 25.44 -3.11
CA GLN A 255 -20.61 25.63 -1.66
C GLN A 255 -20.33 24.28 -1.00
N PRO A 256 -19.26 24.18 -0.19
CA PRO A 256 -19.01 22.95 0.57
C PRO A 256 -20.18 22.63 1.51
N ILE A 257 -20.64 21.39 1.45
CA ILE A 257 -21.68 20.87 2.35
C ILE A 257 -21.06 19.87 3.32
N LEU A 258 -21.51 19.85 4.55
CA LEU A 258 -21.11 18.84 5.52
C LEU A 258 -21.84 17.54 5.23
N LYS A 259 -21.08 16.48 4.99
CA LYS A 259 -21.58 15.11 4.84
C LYS A 259 -20.78 14.14 5.68
N ASN A 260 -21.44 13.10 6.15
CA ASN A 260 -20.74 12.00 6.83
C ASN A 260 -20.11 11.09 5.79
N VAL A 261 -18.78 11.19 5.65
CA VAL A 261 -18.01 10.51 4.60
C VAL A 261 -16.74 9.87 5.14
N ARG A 262 -16.27 8.84 4.44
CA ARG A 262 -14.96 8.22 4.64
C ARG A 262 -14.26 7.98 3.30
N PHE A 263 -12.99 7.62 3.38
CA PHE A 263 -12.21 7.24 2.20
C PHE A 263 -11.94 5.72 2.20
N ARG A 264 -12.01 5.09 1.03
CA ARG A 264 -11.59 3.68 0.85
C ARG A 264 -10.12 3.58 0.46
N THR A 265 -9.63 4.59 -0.27
CA THR A 265 -8.22 4.73 -0.66
C THR A 265 -7.77 6.16 -0.41
N LEU A 266 -6.48 6.36 -0.16
CA LEU A 266 -5.90 7.68 0.01
C LEU A 266 -4.85 7.95 -1.06
N GLY A 267 -4.90 9.14 -1.63
CA GLY A 267 -4.00 9.60 -2.68
C GLY A 267 -3.73 11.10 -2.58
N CYS A 268 -3.72 11.78 -3.73
CA CYS A 268 -3.78 13.25 -3.78
C CYS A 268 -5.21 13.67 -3.47
N TYR A 269 -5.38 14.65 -2.57
CA TYR A 269 -6.69 14.93 -2.01
C TYR A 269 -7.76 15.33 -3.04
N PRO A 270 -7.48 16.15 -4.05
CA PRO A 270 -8.53 16.51 -5.01
C PRO A 270 -8.83 15.41 -6.03
N LEU A 271 -8.00 14.36 -6.09
CA LEU A 271 -8.13 13.23 -7.00
C LEU A 271 -8.66 11.97 -6.30
N THR A 272 -9.01 12.09 -5.03
CA THR A 272 -9.50 11.00 -4.19
C THR A 272 -10.93 11.26 -3.78
N GLY A 273 -11.88 10.48 -4.32
CA GLY A 273 -13.28 10.55 -3.96
C GLY A 273 -13.55 9.99 -2.58
N ALA A 274 -14.41 10.67 -1.83
CA ALA A 274 -15.00 10.17 -0.60
C ALA A 274 -16.27 9.38 -0.90
N VAL A 275 -16.68 8.51 0.02
CA VAL A 275 -17.96 7.79 -0.03
C VAL A 275 -18.78 8.14 1.20
N GLU A 276 -20.10 8.34 1.02
CA GLU A 276 -21.01 8.49 2.14
C GLU A 276 -21.04 7.19 2.95
N SER A 277 -20.85 7.29 4.23
CA SER A 277 -20.78 6.14 5.12
C SER A 277 -21.00 6.55 6.56
N THR A 278 -21.47 5.62 7.38
CA THR A 278 -21.57 5.74 8.83
C THR A 278 -20.55 4.86 9.56
N ALA A 279 -19.64 4.20 8.82
CA ALA A 279 -18.64 3.29 9.38
C ALA A 279 -17.49 4.07 10.04
N ASP A 280 -17.61 4.33 11.33
CA ASP A 280 -16.68 5.05 12.20
C ASP A 280 -15.77 4.14 13.02
N THR A 281 -15.88 2.82 12.86
CA THR A 281 -15.07 1.80 13.52
C THR A 281 -14.55 0.77 12.52
N LEU A 282 -13.46 0.07 12.86
CA LEU A 282 -12.92 -1.01 12.02
C LEU A 282 -13.94 -2.11 11.77
N GLN A 283 -14.73 -2.47 12.78
CA GLN A 283 -15.79 -3.48 12.64
C GLN A 283 -16.85 -3.05 11.63
N ALA A 284 -17.29 -1.79 11.69
CA ALA A 284 -18.26 -1.26 10.75
C ALA A 284 -17.70 -1.19 9.32
N ILE A 285 -16.44 -0.82 9.15
CA ILE A 285 -15.74 -0.85 7.85
C ILE A 285 -15.69 -2.28 7.28
N ILE A 286 -15.34 -3.28 8.10
CA ILE A 286 -15.30 -4.68 7.68
C ILE A 286 -16.70 -5.16 7.26
N GLN A 287 -17.74 -4.82 8.03
CA GLN A 287 -19.13 -5.15 7.68
C GLN A 287 -19.55 -4.53 6.35
N GLU A 288 -19.23 -3.25 6.15
CA GLU A 288 -19.50 -2.54 4.90
C GLU A 288 -18.77 -3.20 3.72
N MET A 289 -17.52 -3.62 3.91
CA MET A 289 -16.73 -4.33 2.90
C MET A 289 -17.34 -5.67 2.49
N LEU A 290 -17.88 -6.45 3.42
CA LEU A 290 -18.55 -7.72 3.14
C LEU A 290 -19.82 -7.55 2.29
N LEU A 291 -20.46 -6.39 2.37
CA LEU A 291 -21.67 -6.06 1.60
C LEU A 291 -21.34 -5.40 0.25
N THR A 292 -20.14 -4.88 0.09
CA THR A 292 -19.73 -4.13 -1.10
C THR A 292 -19.32 -5.06 -2.23
N ARG A 293 -19.87 -4.84 -3.44
CA ARG A 293 -19.51 -5.58 -4.67
C ARG A 293 -18.59 -4.79 -5.60
N THR A 294 -18.20 -3.58 -5.22
CA THR A 294 -17.43 -2.65 -6.07
C THR A 294 -15.98 -2.60 -5.65
N SER A 295 -15.06 -2.44 -6.62
CA SER A 295 -13.64 -2.26 -6.36
C SER A 295 -13.36 -0.97 -5.56
N GLU A 296 -12.35 -0.99 -4.70
CA GLU A 296 -11.91 0.17 -3.93
C GLU A 296 -11.47 1.37 -4.81
N ARG A 297 -11.08 1.11 -6.06
CA ARG A 297 -10.57 2.13 -6.99
C ARG A 297 -11.65 2.91 -7.72
N GLN A 298 -12.90 2.48 -7.68
CA GLN A 298 -13.99 3.17 -8.40
C GLN A 298 -14.21 4.63 -7.99
N GLY A 299 -13.73 5.05 -6.81
CA GLY A 299 -13.80 6.44 -6.36
C GLY A 299 -12.59 7.32 -6.77
N ARG A 300 -11.66 6.82 -7.61
CA ARG A 300 -10.51 7.61 -8.06
C ARG A 300 -10.80 8.32 -9.36
N VAL A 301 -10.74 9.64 -9.36
CA VAL A 301 -10.92 10.48 -10.55
C VAL A 301 -10.00 10.06 -11.71
N ILE A 302 -8.75 9.70 -11.39
CA ILE A 302 -7.76 9.29 -12.39
C ILE A 302 -8.10 7.99 -13.12
N ASP A 303 -8.87 7.09 -12.52
CA ASP A 303 -9.23 5.81 -13.14
C ASP A 303 -10.32 6.01 -14.20
N HIS A 304 -11.15 7.05 -14.06
CA HIS A 304 -12.09 7.48 -15.10
C HIS A 304 -11.35 8.01 -16.34
N ASP A 305 -10.28 8.78 -16.16
CA ASP A 305 -9.46 9.33 -17.25
C ASP A 305 -8.64 8.24 -17.97
N GLN A 306 -8.15 7.24 -17.25
CA GLN A 306 -7.33 6.14 -17.81
C GLN A 306 -8.15 5.08 -18.55
N SER A 307 -9.40 4.83 -18.17
CA SER A 307 -10.27 3.90 -18.90
C SER A 307 -10.51 4.37 -20.34
N ALA A 308 -10.62 5.69 -20.55
CA ALA A 308 -10.74 6.28 -21.87
C ALA A 308 -9.43 6.19 -22.69
N SER A 309 -8.25 6.07 -22.05
CA SER A 309 -6.95 6.01 -22.74
C SER A 309 -6.49 4.58 -23.07
N MET A 310 -6.90 3.59 -22.31
CA MET A 310 -6.52 2.18 -22.56
C MET A 310 -7.37 1.50 -23.65
N GLU A 311 -8.59 1.96 -23.88
CA GLU A 311 -9.40 1.51 -25.03
C GLU A 311 -8.86 2.01 -26.37
N LYS A 312 -8.09 3.11 -26.41
CA LYS A 312 -7.49 3.67 -27.65
C LYS A 312 -6.15 3.04 -28.04
N LYS A 313 -5.63 2.06 -27.27
CA LYS A 313 -4.35 1.36 -27.55
C LYS A 313 -4.56 -0.11 -27.93
N LYS A 314 -5.70 -0.45 -28.56
CA LYS A 314 -5.88 -1.72 -29.28
C LYS A 314 -5.66 -1.51 -30.76
#